data_8ff54f7ac23c368137f5a841f6540aa8
#
_entry.id   8ff54f7ac23c368137f5a841f6540aa8
#
_cell.length_a   1.000
_cell.length_b   1.000
_cell.length_c   1.000
_cell.angle_alpha   90.00
_cell.angle_beta   90.00
_cell.angle_gamma   90.00
#
_symmetry.space_group_name_H-M   'P 1'
#
loop_
_entity.id
_entity.type
_entity.pdbx_description
1 polymer ?
#
loop_
_entity_poly.entity_id
_entity_poly.type
_entity_poly.pdbx_seq_one_letter_code
_entity_poly.pdbx_strand_id
1 'polypeptide(L)'
;CGLAVSEKPDSQDICFVPNGRYGDIVRRLRPGAIDAGYIRHLDGTVLGRHNGVVDYTIGQRRGLGIGGRKDADESEGPLYVVEIDADSNTVLVGPQAALACREVHLHDVNWINGQPEDGCRVLARLRNTAPAASARIYCDHRHEARAIIILDEPQFGIAAGQAAAIYH
;
A
#
# COMPACT_ATOMS: atom_id res chain seq x y z
N CYS A 1 -20.78 19.39 -13.03
CA CYS A 1 -20.56 18.69 -14.30
C CYS A 1 -21.37 17.42 -14.29
N GLY A 2 -22.49 17.38 -15.08
CA GLY A 2 -23.37 16.21 -15.19
C GLY A 2 -22.78 15.16 -16.15
N LEU A 3 -21.70 14.52 -15.76
CA LEU A 3 -21.14 13.42 -16.55
C LEU A 3 -21.85 12.11 -16.15
N ALA A 4 -22.48 11.45 -17.15
CA ALA A 4 -23.21 10.18 -17.00
C ALA A 4 -22.31 8.97 -16.68
N VAL A 5 -21.09 9.20 -16.19
CA VAL A 5 -20.10 8.14 -15.87
C VAL A 5 -19.97 7.87 -14.39
N SER A 6 -20.70 8.59 -13.52
CA SER A 6 -20.60 8.45 -12.06
C SER A 6 -21.09 7.11 -11.52
N GLU A 7 -21.94 6.40 -12.28
CA GLU A 7 -22.49 5.08 -11.91
C GLU A 7 -21.86 3.91 -12.68
N LYS A 8 -20.85 4.21 -13.53
CA LYS A 8 -20.16 3.14 -14.24
C LYS A 8 -19.28 2.37 -13.29
N PRO A 9 -19.39 1.02 -13.23
CA PRO A 9 -18.47 0.22 -12.41
C PRO A 9 -17.04 0.47 -12.89
N ASP A 10 -16.13 0.66 -11.93
CA ASP A 10 -14.71 0.80 -12.20
C ASP A 10 -14.23 -0.39 -13.03
N SER A 11 -13.45 -0.12 -14.08
CA SER A 11 -12.76 -1.17 -14.84
C SER A 11 -11.80 -1.88 -13.89
N GLN A 12 -12.12 -3.11 -13.53
CA GLN A 12 -11.29 -3.92 -12.63
C GLN A 12 -10.16 -4.65 -13.35
N ASP A 13 -10.16 -4.61 -14.68
CA ASP A 13 -9.16 -5.27 -15.51
C ASP A 13 -8.13 -4.29 -16.03
N ILE A 14 -6.87 -4.68 -15.94
CA ILE A 14 -5.75 -3.94 -16.54
C ILE A 14 -5.83 -4.14 -18.06
N CYS A 15 -6.20 -3.10 -18.80
CA CYS A 15 -6.53 -3.13 -20.23
C CYS A 15 -5.45 -3.71 -21.15
N PHE A 16 -4.20 -3.81 -20.70
CA PHE A 16 -3.07 -4.36 -21.47
C PHE A 16 -2.70 -5.80 -21.10
N VAL A 17 -3.59 -6.51 -20.38
CA VAL A 17 -3.48 -7.96 -20.09
C VAL A 17 -4.68 -8.67 -20.68
N PRO A 18 -4.86 -8.70 -22.03
CA PRO A 18 -6.13 -9.14 -22.61
C PRO A 18 -6.44 -10.63 -22.47
N ASN A 19 -5.46 -11.49 -22.20
CA ASN A 19 -5.67 -12.93 -22.05
C ASN A 19 -4.63 -13.64 -21.17
N GLY A 20 -3.89 -12.90 -20.35
CA GLY A 20 -2.82 -13.45 -19.51
C GLY A 20 -3.08 -13.24 -18.03
N ARG A 21 -2.53 -14.10 -17.22
CA ARG A 21 -2.43 -13.84 -15.77
C ARG A 21 -1.45 -12.69 -15.57
N TYR A 22 -1.80 -11.72 -14.74
CA TYR A 22 -0.94 -10.59 -14.36
C TYR A 22 0.50 -11.07 -14.00
N GLY A 23 0.63 -12.23 -13.35
CA GLY A 23 1.90 -12.87 -13.05
C GLY A 23 2.81 -13.12 -14.26
N ASP A 24 2.26 -13.32 -15.47
CA ASP A 24 3.08 -13.57 -16.67
C ASP A 24 3.76 -12.29 -17.17
N ILE A 25 3.13 -11.14 -16.97
CA ILE A 25 3.73 -9.84 -17.28
C ILE A 25 4.80 -9.49 -16.25
N VAL A 26 4.50 -9.68 -14.98
CA VAL A 26 5.47 -9.45 -13.89
C VAL A 26 6.69 -10.35 -14.06
N ARG A 27 6.49 -11.61 -14.48
CA ARG A 27 7.57 -12.56 -14.79
C ARG A 27 8.54 -12.03 -15.86
N ARG A 28 8.02 -11.32 -16.86
CA ARG A 28 8.83 -10.72 -17.92
C ARG A 28 9.54 -9.44 -17.48
N LEU A 29 8.90 -8.65 -16.62
CA LEU A 29 9.42 -7.35 -16.18
C LEU A 29 10.34 -7.45 -14.97
N ARG A 30 10.11 -8.42 -14.08
CA ARG A 30 10.93 -8.71 -12.90
C ARG A 30 11.06 -10.22 -12.73
N PRO A 31 12.04 -10.86 -13.39
CA PRO A 31 12.43 -12.22 -13.07
C PRO A 31 12.81 -12.28 -11.58
N GLY A 32 12.31 -13.24 -10.83
CA GLY A 32 12.53 -13.34 -9.38
C GLY A 32 11.34 -12.93 -8.51
N ALA A 33 10.50 -12.00 -8.94
CA ALA A 33 9.30 -11.64 -8.16
C ALA A 33 8.26 -12.77 -8.01
N ILE A 34 8.45 -13.86 -8.74
CA ILE A 34 7.64 -15.08 -8.71
C ILE A 34 8.41 -16.29 -8.16
N ASP A 35 9.62 -16.05 -7.66
CA ASP A 35 10.38 -17.12 -7.03
C ASP A 35 9.78 -17.44 -5.65
N ALA A 36 9.85 -18.71 -5.27
CA ALA A 36 9.39 -19.15 -3.97
C ALA A 36 10.18 -18.47 -2.86
N GLY A 37 9.49 -18.03 -1.83
CA GLY A 37 10.10 -17.36 -0.69
C GLY A 37 9.43 -17.71 0.62
N TYR A 38 9.68 -16.90 1.62
CA TYR A 38 9.19 -17.14 2.97
C TYR A 38 8.18 -16.08 3.41
N ILE A 39 7.18 -16.54 4.15
CA ILE A 39 6.31 -15.67 4.93
C ILE A 39 6.86 -15.65 6.35
N ARG A 40 7.27 -14.48 6.82
CA ARG A 40 7.86 -14.29 8.13
C ARG A 40 6.99 -13.35 8.97
N HIS A 41 6.90 -13.64 10.24
CA HIS A 41 6.38 -12.70 11.21
C HIS A 41 7.41 -11.59 11.50
N LEU A 42 6.97 -10.43 12.01
CA LEU A 42 7.86 -9.31 12.38
C LEU A 42 8.93 -9.67 13.41
N ASP A 43 8.70 -10.70 14.24
CA ASP A 43 9.69 -11.24 15.19
C ASP A 43 10.75 -12.13 14.53
N GLY A 44 10.67 -12.33 13.20
CA GLY A 44 11.59 -13.16 12.42
C GLY A 44 11.17 -14.63 12.28
N THR A 45 10.10 -15.07 12.96
CA THR A 45 9.60 -16.44 12.86
C THR A 45 9.10 -16.74 11.44
N VAL A 46 9.51 -17.87 10.88
CA VAL A 46 9.00 -18.36 9.58
C VAL A 46 7.64 -19.02 9.79
N LEU A 47 6.60 -18.47 9.18
CA LEU A 47 5.22 -18.97 9.28
C LEU A 47 4.83 -19.86 8.10
N GLY A 48 5.48 -19.69 6.95
CA GLY A 48 5.15 -20.45 5.75
C GLY A 48 6.04 -20.12 4.57
N ARG A 49 5.65 -20.64 3.41
CA ARG A 49 6.29 -20.38 2.12
C ARG A 49 5.26 -19.87 1.13
N HIS A 50 5.70 -19.07 0.19
CA HIS A 50 4.88 -18.61 -0.94
C HIS A 50 5.56 -18.93 -2.27
N ASN A 51 4.81 -18.85 -3.37
CA ASN A 51 5.28 -19.14 -4.73
C ASN A 51 5.60 -17.86 -5.54
N GLY A 52 5.61 -16.70 -4.88
CA GLY A 52 5.92 -15.41 -5.48
C GLY A 52 5.34 -14.27 -4.65
N VAL A 53 6.10 -13.21 -4.47
CA VAL A 53 5.67 -12.01 -3.72
C VAL A 53 4.55 -11.25 -4.44
N VAL A 54 4.38 -11.46 -5.73
CA VAL A 54 3.37 -10.81 -6.58
C VAL A 54 1.92 -11.14 -6.21
N ASP A 55 1.72 -12.24 -5.49
CA ASP A 55 0.39 -12.67 -5.04
C ASP A 55 -0.04 -11.97 -3.73
N TYR A 56 0.82 -11.09 -3.19
CA TYR A 56 0.60 -10.42 -1.91
C TYR A 56 0.46 -8.91 -2.08
N THR A 57 -0.32 -8.32 -1.19
CA THR A 57 -0.54 -6.86 -1.14
C THR A 57 -0.46 -6.39 0.29
N ILE A 58 0.13 -5.22 0.52
CA ILE A 58 0.20 -4.60 1.85
C ILE A 58 -1.23 -4.45 2.42
N GLY A 59 -1.42 -4.87 3.67
CA GLY A 59 -2.72 -4.90 4.34
C GLY A 59 -3.57 -6.13 4.04
N GLN A 60 -3.10 -7.06 3.21
CA GLN A 60 -3.80 -8.32 2.95
C GLN A 60 -3.88 -9.17 4.22
N ARG A 61 -5.08 -9.68 4.51
CA ARG A 61 -5.36 -10.55 5.67
C ARG A 61 -5.66 -11.99 5.25
N ARG A 62 -6.35 -12.18 4.11
CA ARG A 62 -6.83 -13.50 3.65
C ARG A 62 -5.89 -14.08 2.61
N GLY A 63 -5.88 -15.43 2.50
CA GLY A 63 -5.09 -16.10 1.48
C GLY A 63 -3.59 -16.12 1.72
N LEU A 64 -3.14 -15.91 2.96
CA LEU A 64 -1.71 -15.89 3.29
C LEU A 64 -1.09 -17.30 3.21
N GLY A 65 -1.89 -18.38 3.23
CA GLY A 65 -1.38 -19.76 3.19
C GLY A 65 -0.60 -20.19 4.43
N ILE A 66 -0.63 -19.37 5.48
CA ILE A 66 -0.01 -19.69 6.77
C ILE A 66 -1.02 -20.45 7.62
N GLY A 67 -0.63 -21.63 8.12
CA GLY A 67 -1.36 -22.33 9.18
C GLY A 67 -1.40 -21.44 10.43
N GLY A 68 -2.50 -21.50 11.19
CA GLY A 68 -2.57 -20.76 12.44
C GLY A 68 -1.33 -21.05 13.30
N ARG A 69 -0.73 -19.99 13.85
CA ARG A 69 0.43 -20.10 14.73
C ARG A 69 -0.01 -20.81 16.01
N LYS A 70 0.48 -22.04 16.25
CA LYS A 70 0.11 -22.85 17.43
C LYS A 70 0.52 -22.20 18.75
N ASP A 71 1.52 -21.32 18.70
CA ASP A 71 2.11 -20.61 19.83
C ASP A 71 1.83 -19.10 19.79
N ALA A 72 0.90 -18.64 18.94
CA ALA A 72 0.49 -17.24 18.92
C ALA A 72 -0.23 -16.92 20.23
N ASP A 73 0.22 -15.85 20.86
CA ASP A 73 -0.56 -15.25 21.95
C ASP A 73 -1.94 -14.87 21.36
N GLU A 74 -3.02 -15.39 21.93
CA GLU A 74 -4.39 -15.08 21.47
C GLU A 74 -4.66 -13.56 21.42
N SER A 75 -3.81 -12.77 22.10
CA SER A 75 -3.83 -11.32 22.12
C SER A 75 -3.36 -10.65 20.81
N GLU A 76 -2.58 -11.31 19.94
CA GLU A 76 -2.04 -10.71 18.71
C GLU A 76 -3.10 -10.52 17.61
N GLY A 77 -4.20 -11.27 17.65
CA GLY A 77 -5.27 -11.18 16.67
C GLY A 77 -4.84 -11.63 15.26
N PRO A 78 -5.57 -11.22 14.21
CA PRO A 78 -5.28 -11.61 12.85
C PRO A 78 -4.01 -10.93 12.30
N LEU A 79 -3.24 -11.70 11.50
CA LEU A 79 -2.04 -11.21 10.83
C LEU A 79 -2.37 -10.57 9.47
N TYR A 80 -1.61 -9.56 9.13
CA TYR A 80 -1.69 -8.79 7.88
C TYR A 80 -0.32 -8.72 7.22
N VAL A 81 -0.27 -8.63 5.90
CA VAL A 81 0.95 -8.31 5.17
C VAL A 81 1.37 -6.88 5.52
N VAL A 82 2.52 -6.74 6.15
CA VAL A 82 3.07 -5.45 6.59
C VAL A 82 4.08 -4.93 5.58
N GLU A 83 4.90 -5.82 5.03
CA GLU A 83 5.96 -5.46 4.09
C GLU A 83 6.17 -6.60 3.08
N ILE A 84 6.60 -6.22 1.88
CA ILE A 84 6.97 -7.15 0.81
C ILE A 84 8.37 -6.77 0.36
N ASP A 85 9.33 -7.62 0.69
CA ASP A 85 10.72 -7.50 0.23
C ASP A 85 10.91 -8.38 -0.99
N ALA A 86 10.93 -7.75 -2.16
CA ALA A 86 11.10 -8.44 -3.44
C ALA A 86 12.56 -8.90 -3.68
N ASP A 87 13.53 -8.29 -3.02
CA ASP A 87 14.95 -8.62 -3.21
C ASP A 87 15.29 -9.91 -2.45
N SER A 88 14.73 -10.09 -1.26
CA SER A 88 14.89 -11.32 -0.47
C SER A 88 13.76 -12.34 -0.66
N ASN A 89 12.80 -12.08 -1.54
CA ASN A 89 11.59 -12.88 -1.72
C ASN A 89 10.88 -13.20 -0.39
N THR A 90 10.71 -12.17 0.43
CA THR A 90 10.12 -12.32 1.77
C THR A 90 8.86 -11.48 1.90
N VAL A 91 7.81 -12.09 2.43
CA VAL A 91 6.58 -11.41 2.84
C VAL A 91 6.58 -11.31 4.37
N LEU A 92 6.63 -10.09 4.91
CA LEU A 92 6.52 -9.85 6.34
C LEU A 92 5.07 -9.68 6.74
N VAL A 93 4.67 -10.38 7.79
CA VAL A 93 3.33 -10.30 8.35
C VAL A 93 3.37 -9.93 9.83
N GLY A 94 2.34 -9.23 10.28
CA GLY A 94 2.23 -8.79 11.67
C GLY A 94 0.83 -8.36 12.04
N PRO A 95 0.61 -7.91 13.29
CA PRO A 95 -0.66 -7.40 13.75
C PRO A 95 -1.08 -6.14 12.99
N GLN A 96 -2.37 -5.82 12.99
CA GLN A 96 -2.90 -4.64 12.30
C GLN A 96 -2.22 -3.33 12.73
N ALA A 97 -1.81 -3.23 13.99
CA ALA A 97 -1.13 -2.06 14.51
C ALA A 97 0.18 -1.73 13.78
N ALA A 98 0.85 -2.74 13.23
CA ALA A 98 2.08 -2.56 12.44
C ALA A 98 1.84 -1.89 11.07
N LEU A 99 0.59 -1.83 10.61
CA LEU A 99 0.19 -1.11 9.39
C LEU A 99 -0.12 0.37 9.64
N ALA A 100 -0.08 0.83 10.89
CA ALA A 100 -0.40 2.21 11.23
C ALA A 100 0.65 3.16 10.66
N CYS A 101 0.21 4.10 9.85
CA CYS A 101 1.06 5.11 9.22
C CYS A 101 0.50 6.51 9.54
N ARG A 102 1.33 7.40 10.04
CA ARG A 102 1.00 8.82 10.26
C ARG A 102 1.75 9.75 9.31
N GLU A 103 2.91 9.33 8.84
CA GLU A 103 3.75 10.14 7.97
C GLU A 103 3.80 9.51 6.57
N VAL A 104 3.44 10.29 5.55
CA VAL A 104 3.41 9.83 4.17
C VAL A 104 4.29 10.73 3.32
N HIS A 105 5.32 10.14 2.74
CA HIS A 105 6.20 10.83 1.80
C HIS A 105 5.61 10.77 0.39
N LEU A 106 5.45 11.93 -0.22
CA LEU A 106 4.95 12.10 -1.58
C LEU A 106 6.10 12.47 -2.52
N HIS A 107 6.06 11.91 -3.70
CA HIS A 107 6.93 12.28 -4.82
C HIS A 107 6.09 12.46 -6.09
N ASP A 108 6.67 13.10 -7.09
CA ASP A 108 5.98 13.44 -8.35
C ASP A 108 4.68 14.23 -8.13
N VAL A 109 4.71 15.16 -7.16
CA VAL A 109 3.57 15.97 -6.80
C VAL A 109 3.29 17.00 -7.88
N ASN A 110 2.04 17.06 -8.34
CA ASN A 110 1.56 18.07 -9.28
C ASN A 110 0.63 19.07 -8.57
N TRP A 111 1.06 20.32 -8.45
CA TRP A 111 0.33 21.39 -7.80
C TRP A 111 -0.59 22.11 -8.79
N ILE A 112 -1.90 21.84 -8.77
CA ILE A 112 -2.86 22.43 -9.71
C ILE A 112 -3.06 23.93 -9.43
N ASN A 113 -3.14 24.33 -8.16
CA ASN A 113 -3.38 25.70 -7.71
C ASN A 113 -2.16 26.39 -7.06
N GLY A 114 -0.95 25.85 -7.33
CA GLY A 114 0.27 26.28 -6.68
C GLY A 114 0.56 25.51 -5.39
N GLN A 115 1.80 25.61 -4.94
CA GLN A 115 2.29 24.94 -3.73
C GLN A 115 1.64 25.56 -2.49
N PRO A 116 1.06 24.76 -1.57
CA PRO A 116 0.47 25.28 -0.35
C PRO A 116 1.53 25.74 0.65
N GLU A 117 1.13 26.54 1.64
CA GLU A 117 2.00 26.90 2.76
C GLU A 117 2.28 25.71 3.64
N ASP A 118 3.53 25.63 4.18
CA ASP A 118 3.94 24.56 5.08
C ASP A 118 3.06 24.49 6.33
N GLY A 119 2.69 23.27 6.68
CA GLY A 119 1.85 22.98 7.83
C GLY A 119 0.38 23.36 7.65
N CYS A 120 -0.04 23.76 6.44
CA CYS A 120 -1.45 24.02 6.21
C CYS A 120 -2.29 22.75 6.35
N ARG A 121 -3.54 22.90 6.76
CA ARG A 121 -4.49 21.79 6.89
C ARG A 121 -5.02 21.40 5.52
N VAL A 122 -5.05 20.10 5.28
CA VAL A 122 -5.52 19.50 4.04
C VAL A 122 -6.36 18.26 4.34
N LEU A 123 -7.13 17.82 3.35
CA LEU A 123 -7.72 16.50 3.33
C LEU A 123 -6.94 15.64 2.36
N ALA A 124 -6.38 14.52 2.83
CA ALA A 124 -5.58 13.60 2.03
C ALA A 124 -6.35 12.32 1.75
N ARG A 125 -6.60 12.00 0.49
CA ARG A 125 -7.15 10.72 0.07
C ARG A 125 -6.01 9.83 -0.43
N LEU A 126 -5.64 8.86 0.38
CA LEU A 126 -4.49 7.99 0.17
C LEU A 126 -4.87 6.61 -0.39
N ARG A 127 -6.16 6.30 -0.42
CA ARG A 127 -6.71 5.04 -0.96
C ARG A 127 -8.04 5.33 -1.65
N ASN A 128 -8.30 4.66 -2.75
CA ASN A 128 -9.54 4.88 -3.52
C ASN A 128 -10.80 4.51 -2.72
N THR A 129 -10.74 3.45 -1.91
CA THR A 129 -11.87 2.94 -1.12
C THR A 129 -12.02 3.59 0.25
N ALA A 130 -11.09 4.48 0.67
CA ALA A 130 -11.13 5.14 1.97
C ALA A 130 -11.59 6.61 1.82
N PRO A 131 -12.28 7.17 2.82
CA PRO A 131 -12.53 8.60 2.87
C PRO A 131 -11.23 9.39 2.97
N ALA A 132 -11.27 10.67 2.59
CA ALA A 132 -10.15 11.57 2.79
C ALA A 132 -9.92 11.80 4.30
N ALA A 133 -8.67 11.75 4.73
CA ALA A 133 -8.25 11.94 6.11
C ALA A 133 -7.71 13.36 6.33
N SER A 134 -7.95 13.93 7.50
CA SER A 134 -7.37 15.21 7.91
C SER A 134 -5.87 15.09 8.14
N ALA A 135 -5.13 16.03 7.61
CA ALA A 135 -3.69 16.05 7.64
C ALA A 135 -3.11 17.46 7.60
N ARG A 136 -1.80 17.54 7.81
CA ARG A 136 -0.99 18.72 7.51
C ARG A 136 0.00 18.37 6.42
N ILE A 137 0.24 19.30 5.50
CA ILE A 137 1.20 19.13 4.42
C ILE A 137 2.42 20.01 4.66
N TYR A 138 3.59 19.46 4.33
CA TYR A 138 4.88 20.14 4.37
C TYR A 138 5.58 19.92 3.04
N CYS A 139 5.94 20.99 2.37
CA CYS A 139 6.50 20.95 1.04
C CYS A 139 8.04 20.90 1.10
N ASP A 140 8.67 20.14 0.22
CA ASP A 140 10.13 20.16 0.10
C ASP A 140 10.55 21.34 -0.77
N HIS A 141 11.05 22.42 -0.14
CA HIS A 141 11.48 23.62 -0.85
C HIS A 141 12.71 23.43 -1.76
N ARG A 142 13.38 22.28 -1.66
CA ARG A 142 14.51 21.92 -2.53
C ARG A 142 14.08 21.10 -3.74
N HIS A 143 12.90 20.45 -3.63
CA HIS A 143 12.36 19.57 -4.65
C HIS A 143 10.84 19.81 -4.75
N GLU A 144 10.44 20.70 -5.63
CA GLU A 144 9.02 21.11 -5.80
C GLU A 144 8.03 19.96 -6.00
N ALA A 145 8.52 18.82 -6.52
CA ALA A 145 7.72 17.61 -6.73
C ALA A 145 7.68 16.68 -5.51
N ARG A 146 8.08 17.14 -4.30
CA ARG A 146 8.07 16.34 -3.07
C ARG A 146 7.33 17.05 -1.95
N ALA A 147 6.64 16.27 -1.13
CA ALA A 147 5.99 16.76 0.08
C ALA A 147 5.88 15.64 1.12
N ILE A 148 5.63 16.01 2.36
CA ILE A 148 5.33 15.10 3.46
C ILE A 148 3.94 15.45 3.97
N ILE A 149 3.10 14.43 4.18
CA ILE A 149 1.82 14.57 4.85
C ILE A 149 1.93 13.96 6.23
N ILE A 150 1.50 14.71 7.25
CA ILE A 150 1.33 14.22 8.61
C ILE A 150 -0.17 14.11 8.88
N LEU A 151 -0.64 12.89 9.03
CA LEU A 151 -2.05 12.57 9.30
C LEU A 151 -2.40 12.88 10.76
N ASP A 152 -3.54 13.48 11.00
CA ASP A 152 -4.05 13.74 12.36
C ASP A 152 -4.31 12.41 13.10
N GLU A 153 -4.85 11.40 12.38
CA GLU A 153 -5.05 10.04 12.87
C GLU A 153 -4.34 9.02 12.00
N PRO A 154 -3.75 7.95 12.58
CA PRO A 154 -3.07 6.92 11.81
C PRO A 154 -4.01 6.28 10.79
N GLN A 155 -3.52 6.06 9.57
CA GLN A 155 -4.20 5.28 8.54
C GLN A 155 -3.50 3.94 8.36
N PHE A 156 -4.27 2.91 7.97
CA PHE A 156 -3.76 1.55 7.88
C PHE A 156 -3.67 1.08 6.42
N GLY A 157 -2.60 0.34 6.09
CA GLY A 157 -2.44 -0.29 4.78
C GLY A 157 -2.22 0.71 3.64
N ILE A 158 -1.54 1.82 3.93
CA ILE A 158 -0.98 2.70 2.90
C ILE A 158 0.22 1.99 2.31
N ALA A 159 0.26 1.84 0.99
CA ALA A 159 1.36 1.19 0.28
C ALA A 159 2.09 2.19 -0.62
N ALA A 160 3.39 1.99 -0.79
CA ALA A 160 4.19 2.74 -1.74
C ALA A 160 3.67 2.55 -3.18
N GLY A 161 3.82 3.57 -4.02
CA GLY A 161 3.36 3.56 -5.41
C GLY A 161 1.86 3.83 -5.60
N GLN A 162 1.09 4.11 -4.53
CA GLN A 162 -0.29 4.53 -4.63
C GLN A 162 -0.39 6.04 -4.91
N ALA A 163 -1.38 6.44 -5.72
CA ALA A 163 -1.68 7.84 -5.92
C ALA A 163 -2.34 8.44 -4.68
N ALA A 164 -1.94 9.68 -4.34
CA ALA A 164 -2.54 10.48 -3.27
C ALA A 164 -3.24 11.71 -3.88
N ALA A 165 -4.47 11.99 -3.49
CA ALA A 165 -5.16 13.22 -3.84
C ALA A 165 -5.28 14.12 -2.61
N ILE A 166 -4.86 15.39 -2.78
CA ILE A 166 -4.82 16.38 -1.71
C ILE A 166 -5.85 17.48 -2.02
N TYR A 167 -6.68 17.79 -1.07
CA TYR A 167 -7.71 18.82 -1.16
C TYR A 167 -7.42 19.88 -0.09
N HIS A 168 -7.44 21.13 -0.52
CA HIS A 168 -7.27 22.31 0.33
C HIS A 168 -8.54 23.15 0.29
#